data_8329f309883d7010d22f7e646257f25d
#
_entry.id   8329f309883d7010d22f7e646257f25d
#
_cell.length_a   1.000
_cell.length_b   1.000
_cell.length_c   1.000
_cell.angle_alpha   90.00
_cell.angle_beta   90.00
_cell.angle_gamma   90.00
#
_symmetry.space_group_name_H-M   'P 1'
#
loop_
_entity.id
_entity.type
_entity.pdbx_description
1 polymer ?
#
loop_
_entity_poly.entity_id
_entity_poly.type
_entity_poly.pdbx_seq_one_letter_code
_entity_poly.pdbx_strand_id
1 'polypeptide(L)'
;HDALPISIVMQAIGSVMTFAVNGILLGVSSTAVAFFGIYYKLQNFLMMPVNGLGQAAIPVVGFNYGSGQSDRVKQAWKVLLPTGVVFALCGTAVFLLFPAQLLGLFSASDEMLAFGVPALRIISVTFLFAVITILCGYFASGLGNGVVNMIGAALRQLVVLVPCLWLLIRTMGIDRAWFAFWVSEVIACAYSLWATKKTTEQEKVRQNKNRVRHPDAP
;
A
#
# COMPACT_ATOMS: atom_id res chain seq x y z
N HIS A 1 -14.08 -2.01 -19.55
CA HIS A 1 -13.52 -0.78 -20.16
C HIS A 1 -12.81 0.12 -19.15
N ASP A 2 -13.19 0.12 -17.87
CA ASP A 2 -12.64 1.04 -16.85
C ASP A 2 -11.37 0.53 -16.15
N ALA A 3 -10.99 -0.73 -16.33
CA ALA A 3 -9.82 -1.31 -15.67
C ALA A 3 -8.48 -0.82 -16.25
N LEU A 4 -8.39 -0.61 -17.56
CA LEU A 4 -7.17 -0.13 -18.22
C LEU A 4 -6.77 1.29 -17.80
N PRO A 5 -7.69 2.29 -17.78
CA PRO A 5 -7.35 3.63 -17.33
C PRO A 5 -6.87 3.66 -15.87
N ILE A 6 -7.52 2.88 -14.99
CA ILE A 6 -7.15 2.80 -13.57
C ILE A 6 -5.73 2.25 -13.41
N SER A 7 -5.38 1.18 -14.14
CA SER A 7 -4.03 0.59 -14.07
C SER A 7 -2.95 1.55 -14.56
N ILE A 8 -3.20 2.30 -15.62
CA ILE A 8 -2.28 3.32 -16.16
C ILE A 8 -2.06 4.43 -15.13
N VAL A 9 -3.15 4.93 -14.52
CA VAL A 9 -3.07 5.97 -13.49
C VAL A 9 -2.28 5.46 -12.27
N MET A 10 -2.50 4.23 -11.82
CA MET A 10 -1.77 3.65 -10.69
C MET A 10 -0.27 3.53 -10.95
N GLN A 11 0.15 3.15 -12.17
CA GLN A 11 1.56 3.12 -12.55
C GLN A 11 2.17 4.54 -12.60
N ALA A 12 1.41 5.50 -13.12
CA ALA A 12 1.83 6.90 -13.15
C ALA A 12 2.03 7.49 -11.76
N ILE A 13 1.16 7.15 -10.79
CA ILE A 13 1.28 7.59 -9.38
C ILE A 13 2.65 7.21 -8.81
N GLY A 14 3.09 5.96 -8.99
CA GLY A 14 4.38 5.50 -8.49
C GLY A 14 5.57 6.24 -9.13
N SER A 15 5.52 6.48 -10.44
CA SER A 15 6.57 7.20 -11.16
C SER A 15 6.65 8.67 -10.74
N VAL A 16 5.49 9.35 -10.64
CA VAL A 16 5.42 10.74 -10.19
C VAL A 16 5.88 10.88 -8.74
N MET A 17 5.50 9.95 -7.86
CA MET A 17 5.96 9.92 -6.47
C MET A 17 7.48 9.82 -6.41
N THR A 18 8.08 8.86 -7.11
CA THR A 18 9.52 8.67 -7.11
C THR A 18 10.25 9.91 -7.61
N PHE A 19 9.76 10.53 -8.69
CA PHE A 19 10.32 11.77 -9.22
C PHE A 19 10.21 12.93 -8.21
N ALA A 20 9.05 13.12 -7.61
CA ALA A 20 8.82 14.20 -6.63
C ALA A 20 9.66 14.03 -5.36
N VAL A 21 9.71 12.81 -4.80
CA VAL A 21 10.50 12.51 -3.60
C VAL A 21 11.98 12.69 -3.88
N ASN A 22 12.50 12.19 -5.00
CA ASN A 22 13.90 12.41 -5.38
C ASN A 22 14.23 13.89 -5.57
N GLY A 23 13.34 14.67 -6.18
CA GLY A 23 13.52 16.11 -6.33
C GLY A 23 13.58 16.84 -4.99
N ILE A 24 12.74 16.48 -4.04
CA ILE A 24 12.76 17.04 -2.67
C ILE A 24 14.06 16.67 -1.94
N LEU A 25 14.45 15.38 -1.98
CA LEU A 25 15.63 14.90 -1.28
C LEU A 25 16.95 15.44 -1.88
N LEU A 26 17.01 15.58 -3.21
CA LEU A 26 18.17 16.12 -3.91
C LEU A 26 18.50 17.56 -3.46
N GLY A 27 17.48 18.33 -3.12
CA GLY A 27 17.64 19.68 -2.57
C GLY A 27 18.27 19.70 -1.17
N VAL A 28 18.44 18.55 -0.51
CA VAL A 28 18.97 18.43 0.85
C VAL A 28 20.26 17.62 0.89
N SER A 29 20.29 16.42 0.31
CA SER A 29 21.44 15.51 0.36
C SER A 29 21.38 14.46 -0.75
N SER A 30 22.49 14.27 -1.45
CA SER A 30 22.66 13.16 -2.41
C SER A 30 22.62 11.79 -1.73
N THR A 31 23.13 11.70 -0.50
CA THR A 31 23.08 10.48 0.33
C THR A 31 21.63 10.07 0.63
N ALA A 32 20.74 11.05 0.87
CA ALA A 32 19.31 10.78 1.09
C ALA A 32 18.60 10.26 -0.16
N VAL A 33 18.95 10.76 -1.34
CA VAL A 33 18.43 10.23 -2.62
C VAL A 33 18.88 8.79 -2.83
N ALA A 34 20.17 8.51 -2.61
CA ALA A 34 20.71 7.16 -2.73
C ALA A 34 20.05 6.19 -1.72
N PHE A 35 19.88 6.61 -0.47
CA PHE A 35 19.16 5.85 0.55
C PHE A 35 17.71 5.56 0.13
N PHE A 36 16.98 6.57 -0.34
CA PHE A 36 15.60 6.37 -0.80
C PHE A 36 15.52 5.37 -1.95
N GLY A 37 16.47 5.41 -2.89
CA GLY A 37 16.55 4.43 -3.97
C GLY A 37 16.75 3.00 -3.48
N ILE A 38 17.59 2.78 -2.49
CA ILE A 38 17.82 1.47 -1.85
C ILE A 38 16.57 1.03 -1.09
N TYR A 39 16.03 1.91 -0.24
CA TYR A 39 14.79 1.65 0.48
C TYR A 39 13.65 1.24 -0.45
N TYR A 40 13.44 1.96 -1.54
CA TYR A 40 12.37 1.69 -2.50
C TYR A 40 12.51 0.32 -3.18
N LYS A 41 13.75 -0.09 -3.49
CA LYS A 41 14.04 -1.44 -4.01
C LYS A 41 13.72 -2.52 -2.98
N LEU A 42 14.17 -2.34 -1.73
CA LEU A 42 13.92 -3.26 -0.64
C LEU A 42 12.41 -3.39 -0.33
N GLN A 43 11.71 -2.27 -0.28
CA GLN A 43 10.27 -2.23 -0.07
C GLN A 43 9.51 -2.95 -1.21
N ASN A 44 9.87 -2.69 -2.47
CA ASN A 44 9.24 -3.35 -3.61
C ASN A 44 9.44 -4.87 -3.55
N PHE A 45 10.65 -5.32 -3.23
CA PHE A 45 10.93 -6.75 -3.07
C PHE A 45 10.06 -7.38 -1.96
N LEU A 46 9.96 -6.71 -0.81
CA LEU A 46 9.11 -7.17 0.29
C LEU A 46 7.62 -7.19 -0.10
N MET A 47 7.16 -6.22 -0.87
CA MET A 47 5.74 -6.10 -1.24
C MET A 47 5.33 -6.99 -2.42
N MET A 48 6.27 -7.60 -3.16
CA MET A 48 5.96 -8.50 -4.27
C MET A 48 5.00 -9.64 -3.90
N PRO A 49 5.24 -10.42 -2.82
CA PRO A 49 4.33 -11.49 -2.43
C PRO A 49 2.94 -10.96 -2.02
N VAL A 50 2.88 -9.81 -1.37
CA VAL A 50 1.62 -9.15 -0.97
C VAL A 50 0.81 -8.73 -2.20
N ASN A 51 1.48 -8.14 -3.19
CA ASN A 51 0.86 -7.77 -4.46
C ASN A 51 0.38 -9.00 -5.22
N GLY A 52 1.18 -10.09 -5.26
CA GLY A 52 0.78 -11.36 -5.87
C GLY A 52 -0.46 -11.96 -5.20
N LEU A 53 -0.49 -11.98 -3.86
CA LEU A 53 -1.64 -12.42 -3.07
C LEU A 53 -2.88 -11.57 -3.36
N GLY A 54 -2.72 -10.25 -3.41
CA GLY A 54 -3.81 -9.33 -3.72
C GLY A 54 -4.36 -9.51 -5.13
N GLN A 55 -3.49 -9.64 -6.13
CA GLN A 55 -3.89 -9.88 -7.52
C GLN A 55 -4.63 -11.22 -7.68
N ALA A 56 -4.18 -12.28 -7.00
CA ALA A 56 -4.86 -13.58 -7.00
C ALA A 56 -6.25 -13.50 -6.33
N ALA A 57 -6.45 -12.60 -5.38
CA ALA A 57 -7.73 -12.41 -4.73
C ALA A 57 -8.78 -11.78 -5.64
N ILE A 58 -8.42 -10.94 -6.62
CA ILE A 58 -9.37 -10.26 -7.51
C ILE A 58 -10.31 -11.25 -8.20
N PRO A 59 -9.85 -12.25 -8.98
CA PRO A 59 -10.73 -13.18 -9.65
C PRO A 59 -11.52 -14.05 -8.67
N VAL A 60 -10.93 -14.46 -7.55
CA VAL A 60 -11.60 -15.26 -6.53
C VAL A 60 -12.77 -14.49 -5.92
N VAL A 61 -12.54 -13.24 -5.52
CA VAL A 61 -13.59 -12.37 -4.96
C VAL A 61 -14.64 -12.06 -6.04
N GLY A 62 -14.22 -11.70 -7.24
CA GLY A 62 -15.12 -11.32 -8.33
C GLY A 62 -16.03 -12.46 -8.77
N PHE A 63 -15.51 -13.68 -8.93
CA PHE A 63 -16.29 -14.86 -9.29
C PHE A 63 -17.33 -15.20 -8.21
N ASN A 64 -16.92 -15.30 -6.95
CA ASN A 64 -17.82 -15.62 -5.86
C ASN A 64 -18.86 -14.52 -5.61
N TYR A 65 -18.46 -13.26 -5.82
CA TYR A 65 -19.38 -12.12 -5.76
C TYR A 65 -20.43 -12.19 -6.89
N GLY A 66 -19.99 -12.42 -8.13
CA GLY A 66 -20.88 -12.52 -9.30
C GLY A 66 -21.87 -13.69 -9.20
N SER A 67 -21.46 -14.81 -8.58
CA SER A 67 -22.32 -15.97 -8.32
C SER A 67 -23.19 -15.86 -7.05
N GLY A 68 -23.20 -14.69 -6.37
CA GLY A 68 -24.02 -14.45 -5.18
C GLY A 68 -23.55 -15.17 -3.91
N GLN A 69 -22.34 -15.77 -3.91
CA GLN A 69 -21.78 -16.54 -2.80
C GLN A 69 -21.10 -15.63 -1.76
N SER A 70 -21.89 -14.78 -1.07
CA SER A 70 -21.37 -13.81 -0.09
C SER A 70 -20.51 -14.41 1.02
N ASP A 71 -20.77 -15.66 1.42
CA ASP A 71 -19.99 -16.32 2.48
C ASP A 71 -18.59 -16.71 2.01
N ARG A 72 -18.44 -17.09 0.74
CA ARG A 72 -17.13 -17.34 0.14
C ARG A 72 -16.31 -16.03 -0.03
N VAL A 73 -16.98 -14.93 -0.35
CA VAL A 73 -16.33 -13.61 -0.37
C VAL A 73 -15.78 -13.24 1.02
N LYS A 74 -16.57 -13.47 2.09
CA LYS A 74 -16.11 -13.26 3.47
C LYS A 74 -14.95 -14.20 3.85
N GLN A 75 -15.00 -15.46 3.41
CA GLN A 75 -13.91 -16.43 3.64
C GLN A 75 -12.62 -15.97 2.94
N ALA A 76 -12.71 -15.52 1.69
CA ALA A 76 -11.57 -14.98 0.96
C ALA A 76 -10.93 -13.80 1.73
N TRP A 77 -11.73 -12.88 2.27
CA TRP A 77 -11.23 -11.78 3.10
C TRP A 77 -10.55 -12.26 4.39
N LYS A 78 -11.16 -13.23 5.08
CA LYS A 78 -10.62 -13.82 6.32
C LYS A 78 -9.29 -14.55 6.13
N VAL A 79 -8.97 -14.98 4.92
CA VAL A 79 -7.68 -15.57 4.58
C VAL A 79 -6.71 -14.51 4.08
N LEU A 80 -7.16 -13.64 3.19
CA LEU A 80 -6.34 -12.61 2.54
C LEU A 80 -5.68 -11.67 3.55
N LEU A 81 -6.46 -11.08 4.44
CA LEU A 81 -5.97 -10.06 5.36
C LEU A 81 -4.98 -10.61 6.39
N PRO A 82 -5.27 -11.71 7.13
CA PRO A 82 -4.31 -12.25 8.09
C PRO A 82 -3.02 -12.74 7.43
N THR A 83 -3.09 -13.35 6.26
CA THR A 83 -1.90 -13.79 5.52
C THR A 83 -1.00 -12.60 5.18
N GLY A 84 -1.57 -11.51 4.67
CA GLY A 84 -0.80 -10.30 4.41
C GLY A 84 -0.24 -9.64 5.67
N VAL A 85 -1.01 -9.62 6.77
CA VAL A 85 -0.55 -9.11 8.06
C VAL A 85 0.65 -9.91 8.59
N VAL A 86 0.61 -11.23 8.52
CA VAL A 86 1.75 -12.08 8.90
C VAL A 86 2.98 -11.74 8.05
N PHE A 87 2.81 -11.59 6.74
CA PHE A 87 3.90 -11.17 5.84
C PHE A 87 4.46 -9.79 6.22
N ALA A 88 3.57 -8.82 6.51
CA ALA A 88 3.98 -7.49 6.94
C ALA A 88 4.77 -7.53 8.24
N LEU A 89 4.33 -8.32 9.23
CA LEU A 89 5.02 -8.46 10.51
C LEU A 89 6.39 -9.12 10.35
N CYS A 90 6.49 -10.18 9.55
CA CYS A 90 7.79 -10.80 9.23
C CYS A 90 8.73 -9.82 8.53
N GLY A 91 8.24 -9.08 7.54
CA GLY A 91 9.01 -8.07 6.85
C GLY A 91 9.46 -6.94 7.77
N THR A 92 8.55 -6.43 8.58
CA THR A 92 8.87 -5.40 9.59
C THR A 92 9.95 -5.90 10.55
N ALA A 93 9.85 -7.15 11.04
CA ALA A 93 10.85 -7.74 11.93
C ALA A 93 12.25 -7.80 11.26
N VAL A 94 12.33 -8.20 9.99
CA VAL A 94 13.58 -8.24 9.24
C VAL A 94 14.19 -6.85 9.12
N PHE A 95 13.41 -5.82 8.78
CA PHE A 95 13.89 -4.46 8.63
C PHE A 95 14.26 -3.79 9.97
N LEU A 96 13.64 -4.18 11.08
CA LEU A 96 13.98 -3.69 12.41
C LEU A 96 15.25 -4.34 12.96
N LEU A 97 15.41 -5.65 12.75
CA LEU A 97 16.52 -6.42 13.32
C LEU A 97 17.79 -6.32 12.48
N PHE A 98 17.67 -6.26 11.17
CA PHE A 98 18.79 -6.33 10.22
C PHE A 98 18.91 -5.12 9.28
N PRO A 99 18.65 -3.86 9.71
CA PRO A 99 18.66 -2.72 8.80
C PRO A 99 20.04 -2.44 8.19
N ALA A 100 21.12 -2.58 8.99
CA ALA A 100 22.49 -2.37 8.52
C ALA A 100 22.90 -3.42 7.48
N GLN A 101 22.52 -4.68 7.68
CA GLN A 101 22.79 -5.76 6.74
C GLN A 101 22.05 -5.55 5.42
N LEU A 102 20.78 -5.13 5.49
CA LEU A 102 19.98 -4.82 4.29
C LEU A 102 20.60 -3.69 3.48
N LEU A 103 21.05 -2.62 4.12
CA LEU A 103 21.75 -1.53 3.44
C LEU A 103 23.12 -1.98 2.92
N GLY A 104 23.83 -2.81 3.67
CA GLY A 104 25.13 -3.37 3.30
C GLY A 104 25.10 -4.19 2.01
N LEU A 105 23.98 -4.85 1.67
CA LEU A 105 23.78 -5.54 0.40
C LEU A 105 23.93 -4.62 -0.83
N PHE A 106 23.75 -3.31 -0.63
CA PHE A 106 23.88 -2.29 -1.68
C PHE A 106 25.16 -1.45 -1.55
N SER A 107 26.17 -1.96 -0.83
CA SER A 107 27.47 -1.28 -0.61
C SER A 107 27.29 0.12 0.00
N ALA A 108 26.40 0.24 0.98
CA ALA A 108 26.15 1.49 1.67
C ALA A 108 27.42 1.99 2.39
N SER A 109 27.71 3.29 2.24
CA SER A 109 28.81 3.95 2.96
C SER A 109 28.47 4.09 4.46
N ASP A 110 29.50 4.31 5.29
CA ASP A 110 29.31 4.53 6.73
C ASP A 110 28.37 5.71 7.00
N GLU A 111 28.46 6.78 6.21
CA GLU A 111 27.55 7.93 6.27
C GLU A 111 26.10 7.50 5.98
N MET A 112 25.89 6.68 4.94
CA MET A 112 24.56 6.16 4.60
C MET A 112 24.03 5.22 5.68
N LEU A 113 24.88 4.42 6.32
CA LEU A 113 24.48 3.53 7.42
C LEU A 113 24.06 4.33 8.65
N ALA A 114 24.81 5.37 9.03
CA ALA A 114 24.49 6.22 10.16
C ALA A 114 23.11 6.90 10.02
N PHE A 115 22.79 7.35 8.82
CA PHE A 115 21.53 8.00 8.47
C PHE A 115 20.39 6.98 8.17
N GLY A 116 20.70 5.95 7.39
CA GLY A 116 19.70 5.04 6.82
C GLY A 116 19.17 4.00 7.80
N VAL A 117 19.98 3.56 8.78
CA VAL A 117 19.52 2.59 9.79
C VAL A 117 18.36 3.12 10.63
N PRO A 118 18.43 4.33 11.23
CA PRO A 118 17.29 4.93 11.91
C PRO A 118 16.08 5.14 10.98
N ALA A 119 16.32 5.63 9.76
CA ALA A 119 15.28 5.87 8.77
C ALA A 119 14.54 4.57 8.41
N LEU A 120 15.25 3.47 8.12
CA LEU A 120 14.64 2.17 7.84
C LEU A 120 13.79 1.67 9.01
N ARG A 121 14.26 1.82 10.25
CA ARG A 121 13.50 1.43 11.44
C ARG A 121 12.20 2.23 11.58
N ILE A 122 12.25 3.54 11.34
CA ILE A 122 11.06 4.39 11.37
C ILE A 122 10.05 3.95 10.31
N ILE A 123 10.50 3.76 9.08
CA ILE A 123 9.62 3.46 7.96
C ILE A 123 9.06 2.03 8.04
N SER A 124 9.85 1.05 8.47
CA SER A 124 9.46 -0.37 8.43
C SER A 124 8.20 -0.68 9.24
N VAL A 125 7.97 0.01 10.34
CA VAL A 125 6.75 -0.19 11.15
C VAL A 125 5.48 0.19 10.37
N THR A 126 5.60 1.07 9.37
CA THR A 126 4.46 1.46 8.52
C THR A 126 4.05 0.38 7.52
N PHE A 127 4.86 -0.65 7.30
CA PHE A 127 4.55 -1.74 6.35
C PHE A 127 3.24 -2.44 6.68
N LEU A 128 2.88 -2.53 7.96
CA LEU A 128 1.60 -3.09 8.36
C LEU A 128 0.42 -2.30 7.76
N PHE A 129 0.46 -0.97 7.87
CA PHE A 129 -0.58 -0.10 7.32
C PHE A 129 -0.59 -0.15 5.79
N ALA A 130 0.60 -0.19 5.17
CA ALA A 130 0.75 -0.32 3.73
C ALA A 130 0.10 -1.60 3.20
N VAL A 131 0.36 -2.74 3.84
CA VAL A 131 -0.21 -4.04 3.44
C VAL A 131 -1.72 -4.04 3.59
N ILE A 132 -2.27 -3.52 4.69
CA ILE A 132 -3.72 -3.40 4.87
C ILE A 132 -4.33 -2.56 3.75
N THR A 133 -3.74 -1.40 3.44
CA THR A 133 -4.20 -0.52 2.36
C THR A 133 -4.21 -1.24 1.01
N ILE A 134 -3.12 -1.94 0.67
CA ILE A 134 -2.97 -2.67 -0.59
C ILE A 134 -4.03 -3.78 -0.70
N LEU A 135 -4.19 -4.61 0.33
CA LEU A 135 -5.14 -5.72 0.31
C LEU A 135 -6.59 -5.25 0.31
N CYS A 136 -6.94 -4.17 1.03
CA CYS A 136 -8.24 -3.51 0.93
C CYS A 136 -8.53 -3.07 -0.51
N GLY A 137 -7.55 -2.46 -1.18
CA GLY A 137 -7.66 -2.02 -2.56
C GLY A 137 -7.90 -3.17 -3.53
N TYR A 138 -7.15 -4.27 -3.42
CA TYR A 138 -7.36 -5.46 -4.25
C TYR A 138 -8.70 -6.14 -3.98
N PHE A 139 -9.11 -6.24 -2.72
CA PHE A 139 -10.41 -6.79 -2.36
C PHE A 139 -11.56 -5.96 -2.92
N ALA A 140 -11.50 -4.64 -2.79
CA ALA A 140 -12.49 -3.74 -3.37
C ALA A 140 -12.51 -3.82 -4.91
N SER A 141 -11.36 -3.99 -5.54
CA SER A 141 -11.26 -4.22 -6.99
C SER A 141 -11.94 -5.52 -7.42
N GLY A 142 -11.83 -6.58 -6.63
CA GLY A 142 -12.55 -7.84 -6.83
C GLY A 142 -14.08 -7.69 -6.72
N LEU A 143 -14.56 -6.75 -5.90
CA LEU A 143 -15.97 -6.38 -5.82
C LEU A 143 -16.42 -5.44 -6.96
N GLY A 144 -15.55 -5.12 -7.92
CA GLY A 144 -15.83 -4.22 -9.04
C GLY A 144 -15.55 -2.74 -8.76
N ASN A 145 -14.99 -2.38 -7.60
CA ASN A 145 -14.68 -1.01 -7.23
C ASN A 145 -13.17 -0.73 -7.18
N GLY A 146 -12.52 -0.70 -8.35
CA GLY A 146 -11.09 -0.40 -8.49
C GLY A 146 -10.70 1.03 -8.09
N VAL A 147 -11.67 1.95 -8.01
CA VAL A 147 -11.42 3.35 -7.60
C VAL A 147 -10.91 3.42 -6.16
N VAL A 148 -11.36 2.53 -5.27
CA VAL A 148 -10.86 2.45 -3.88
C VAL A 148 -9.37 2.19 -3.86
N ASN A 149 -8.89 1.26 -4.69
CA ASN A 149 -7.47 0.94 -4.83
C ASN A 149 -6.67 2.13 -5.35
N MET A 150 -7.17 2.79 -6.38
CA MET A 150 -6.52 3.96 -6.99
C MET A 150 -6.39 5.13 -5.99
N ILE A 151 -7.47 5.47 -5.28
CA ILE A 151 -7.44 6.56 -4.29
C ILE A 151 -6.54 6.19 -3.11
N GLY A 152 -6.59 4.95 -2.61
CA GLY A 152 -5.69 4.47 -1.56
C GLY A 152 -4.22 4.61 -1.96
N ALA A 153 -3.87 4.21 -3.18
CA ALA A 153 -2.52 4.36 -3.72
C ALA A 153 -2.12 5.84 -3.87
N ALA A 154 -3.03 6.70 -4.37
CA ALA A 154 -2.78 8.12 -4.52
C ALA A 154 -2.55 8.82 -3.18
N LEU A 155 -3.38 8.56 -2.18
CA LEU A 155 -3.21 9.11 -0.82
C LEU A 155 -1.86 8.69 -0.21
N ARG A 156 -1.55 7.39 -0.27
CA ARG A 156 -0.34 6.83 0.30
C ARG A 156 0.93 7.36 -0.33
N GLN A 157 0.96 7.48 -1.66
CA GLN A 157 2.19 7.75 -2.40
C GLN A 157 2.35 9.21 -2.83
N LEU A 158 1.26 9.91 -3.14
CA LEU A 158 1.36 11.22 -3.77
C LEU A 158 0.73 12.34 -2.93
N VAL A 159 -0.57 12.22 -2.64
CA VAL A 159 -1.36 13.33 -2.08
C VAL A 159 -0.94 13.68 -0.65
N VAL A 160 -0.58 12.70 0.15
CA VAL A 160 -0.19 12.91 1.55
C VAL A 160 1.33 12.82 1.71
N LEU A 161 2.00 11.81 1.14
CA LEU A 161 3.42 11.58 1.34
C LEU A 161 4.26 12.78 0.85
N VAL A 162 4.06 13.23 -0.38
CA VAL A 162 4.92 14.26 -0.99
C VAL A 162 4.82 15.61 -0.26
N PRO A 163 3.63 16.16 0.00
CA PRO A 163 3.53 17.43 0.75
C PRO A 163 4.03 17.28 2.20
N CYS A 164 3.74 16.16 2.86
CA CYS A 164 4.16 15.92 4.23
C CYS A 164 5.69 15.80 4.33
N LEU A 165 6.32 15.07 3.41
CA LEU A 165 7.77 14.95 3.33
C LEU A 165 8.43 16.31 3.12
N TRP A 166 7.94 17.09 2.17
CA TRP A 166 8.44 18.44 1.90
C TRP A 166 8.32 19.38 3.12
N LEU A 167 7.17 19.32 3.81
CA LEU A 167 6.93 20.12 5.00
C LEU A 167 7.86 19.73 6.15
N LEU A 168 7.99 18.42 6.42
CA LEU A 168 8.82 17.92 7.52
C LEU A 168 10.31 18.20 7.29
N ILE A 169 10.78 18.09 6.05
CA ILE A 169 12.17 18.45 5.71
C ILE A 169 12.42 19.92 6.03
N ARG A 170 11.50 20.82 5.66
CA ARG A 170 11.66 22.26 5.87
C ARG A 170 11.55 22.70 7.34
N THR A 171 10.75 21.99 8.13
CA THR A 171 10.46 22.39 9.51
C THR A 171 11.32 21.65 10.55
N MET A 172 11.62 20.38 10.30
CA MET A 172 12.25 19.49 11.29
C MET A 172 13.56 18.86 10.81
N GLY A 173 13.93 19.10 9.54
CA GLY A 173 15.10 18.50 8.93
C GLY A 173 14.88 17.07 8.45
N ILE A 174 15.93 16.50 7.82
CA ILE A 174 15.83 15.22 7.10
C ILE A 174 15.66 14.01 8.02
N ASP A 175 16.21 14.06 9.24
CA ASP A 175 16.16 12.95 10.20
C ASP A 175 14.72 12.61 10.61
N ARG A 176 13.87 13.64 10.68
CA ARG A 176 12.44 13.47 11.03
C ARG A 176 11.52 13.39 9.83
N ALA A 177 12.02 13.63 8.63
CA ALA A 177 11.25 13.63 7.40
C ALA A 177 10.59 12.26 7.14
N TRP A 178 11.20 11.18 7.60
CA TRP A 178 10.70 9.81 7.43
C TRP A 178 9.39 9.52 8.15
N PHE A 179 8.99 10.37 9.10
CA PHE A 179 7.65 10.31 9.71
C PHE A 179 6.54 10.67 8.71
N ALA A 180 6.85 11.28 7.56
CA ALA A 180 5.89 11.48 6.48
C ALA A 180 5.24 10.17 6.02
N PHE A 181 6.00 9.07 6.03
CA PHE A 181 5.48 7.74 5.70
C PHE A 181 4.42 7.28 6.71
N TRP A 182 4.61 7.56 8.00
CA TRP A 182 3.61 7.25 9.01
C TRP A 182 2.30 7.99 8.76
N VAL A 183 2.37 9.29 8.52
CA VAL A 183 1.18 10.10 8.27
C VAL A 183 0.44 9.60 7.03
N SER A 184 1.17 9.37 5.93
CA SER A 184 0.57 8.93 4.67
C SER A 184 -0.04 7.53 4.76
N GLU A 185 0.65 6.57 5.41
CA GLU A 185 0.18 5.19 5.51
C GLU A 185 -1.03 5.07 6.46
N VAL A 186 -1.04 5.79 7.58
CA VAL A 186 -2.18 5.79 8.51
C VAL A 186 -3.42 6.39 7.85
N ILE A 187 -3.30 7.52 7.15
CA ILE A 187 -4.41 8.17 6.45
C ILE A 187 -4.95 7.25 5.34
N ALA A 188 -4.06 6.69 4.52
CA ALA A 188 -4.45 5.79 3.45
C ALA A 188 -5.11 4.50 3.98
N CYS A 189 -4.59 3.95 5.08
CA CYS A 189 -5.16 2.77 5.74
C CYS A 189 -6.57 3.05 6.27
N ALA A 190 -6.76 4.17 6.97
CA ALA A 190 -8.07 4.57 7.47
C ALA A 190 -9.09 4.75 6.33
N TYR A 191 -8.68 5.44 5.26
CA TYR A 191 -9.51 5.57 4.05
C TYR A 191 -9.86 4.21 3.44
N SER A 192 -8.86 3.35 3.23
CA SER A 192 -9.05 2.07 2.54
C SER A 192 -9.95 1.12 3.32
N LEU A 193 -9.82 1.07 4.65
CA LEU A 193 -10.70 0.30 5.52
C LEU A 193 -12.15 0.82 5.46
N TRP A 194 -12.34 2.13 5.56
CA TRP A 194 -13.66 2.76 5.47
C TRP A 194 -14.30 2.52 4.11
N ALA A 195 -13.56 2.76 3.02
CA ALA A 195 -14.07 2.62 1.66
C ALA A 195 -14.40 1.17 1.31
N THR A 196 -13.56 0.21 1.73
CA THR A 196 -13.80 -1.23 1.53
C THR A 196 -15.05 -1.68 2.30
N LYS A 197 -15.22 -1.24 3.55
CA LYS A 197 -16.42 -1.53 4.33
C LYS A 197 -17.67 -0.98 3.64
N LYS A 198 -17.64 0.28 3.20
CA LYS A 198 -18.75 0.92 2.49
C LYS A 198 -19.08 0.19 1.19
N THR A 199 -18.08 -0.18 0.38
CA THR A 199 -18.27 -0.97 -0.85
C THR A 199 -18.95 -2.30 -0.54
N THR A 200 -18.46 -3.02 0.47
CA THR A 200 -19.04 -4.31 0.87
C THR A 200 -20.50 -4.19 1.31
N GLU A 201 -20.85 -3.14 2.03
CA GLU A 201 -22.24 -2.87 2.47
C GLU A 201 -23.15 -2.53 1.28
N GLN A 202 -22.71 -1.66 0.38
CA GLN A 202 -23.45 -1.29 -0.83
C GLN A 202 -23.73 -2.51 -1.72
N GLU A 203 -22.76 -3.38 -1.88
CA GLU A 203 -22.87 -4.56 -2.71
C GLU A 203 -23.80 -5.62 -2.09
N LYS A 204 -23.85 -5.76 -0.77
CA LYS A 204 -24.85 -6.60 -0.09
C LYS A 204 -26.27 -6.11 -0.33
N VAL A 205 -26.50 -4.80 -0.25
CA VAL A 205 -27.80 -4.20 -0.52
C VAL A 205 -28.22 -4.44 -1.97
N ARG A 206 -27.28 -4.29 -2.91
CA ARG A 206 -27.51 -4.52 -4.33
C ARG A 206 -27.88 -5.98 -4.63
N GLN A 207 -27.15 -6.94 -4.07
CA GLN A 207 -27.45 -8.37 -4.21
C GLN A 207 -28.81 -8.73 -3.63
N ASN A 208 -29.15 -8.21 -2.46
CA ASN A 208 -30.46 -8.46 -1.85
C ASN A 208 -31.62 -7.90 -2.69
N LYS A 209 -31.43 -6.72 -3.27
CA LYS A 209 -32.42 -6.10 -4.19
C LYS A 209 -32.61 -6.91 -5.47
N ASN A 210 -31.52 -7.48 -6.02
CA ASN A 210 -31.60 -8.32 -7.21
C ASN A 210 -32.29 -9.66 -6.92
N ARG A 211 -32.02 -10.29 -5.76
CA ARG A 211 -32.74 -11.50 -5.31
C ARG A 211 -34.24 -11.29 -5.20
N VAL A 212 -34.67 -10.14 -4.69
CA VAL A 212 -36.08 -9.82 -4.55
C VAL A 212 -36.75 -9.58 -5.92
N ARG A 213 -35.99 -9.04 -6.89
CA ARG A 213 -36.52 -8.78 -8.25
C ARG A 213 -36.58 -10.02 -9.13
N HIS A 214 -35.72 -10.98 -8.92
CA HIS A 214 -35.61 -12.21 -9.71
C HIS A 214 -35.47 -13.41 -8.76
N PRO A 215 -36.60 -13.81 -8.09
CA PRO A 215 -36.57 -14.91 -7.12
C PRO A 215 -36.21 -16.26 -7.75
N ASP A 216 -36.44 -16.42 -9.05
CA ASP A 216 -36.25 -17.66 -9.82
C ASP A 216 -34.93 -17.69 -10.62
N ALA A 217 -34.05 -16.72 -10.45
CA ALA A 217 -32.75 -16.73 -11.08
C ALA A 217 -31.79 -17.64 -10.28
N PRO A 218 -31.08 -18.59 -10.96
CA PRO A 218 -30.20 -19.57 -10.33
C PRO A 218 -29.00 -18.92 -9.60
#